data_5812197150db58dec74584d33db1698a
#
_entry.id   5812197150db58dec74584d33db1698a
#
_cell.length_a   1.000
_cell.length_b   1.000
_cell.length_c   1.000
_cell.angle_alpha   90.00
_cell.angle_beta   90.00
_cell.angle_gamma   90.00
#
_symmetry.space_group_name_H-M   'P 1'
#
loop_
_entity.id
_entity.type
_entity.pdbx_description
1 polymer ?
#
loop_
_entity_poly.entity_id
_entity_poly.type
_entity_poly.pdbx_seq_one_letter_code
_entity_poly.pdbx_strand_id
1 'polypeptide(L)'
;MRKLIYFGLIALLITACHSNRRGYKSQTSADSIERVRVDYSKGQPSIKFDTIYFDLGSLDINGPDQTRDFFFANVGGEPLVIEKVEASCPCLDVVFPKDSIAPGRKSKITLTLKMGEVSSGQFYRSAFVYTNASEEPTEIILQGIKNYE
;
A
#
# COMPACT_ATOMS: atom_id res chain seq x y z
N MET A 1 5.22 95.93 5.26
CA MET A 1 5.03 95.69 3.85
C MET A 1 5.40 94.26 3.54
N ARG A 2 4.42 93.54 3.25
CA ARG A 2 4.40 92.14 2.69
C ARG A 2 5.34 91.11 3.28
N LYS A 3 4.87 90.45 4.30
CA LYS A 3 5.45 89.15 4.73
C LYS A 3 4.62 88.01 4.09
N LEU A 4 5.25 87.31 3.17
CA LEU A 4 4.71 86.09 2.55
C LEU A 4 4.86 84.96 3.53
N ILE A 5 3.73 84.39 3.92
CA ILE A 5 3.64 83.24 4.77
C ILE A 5 3.68 82.05 3.83
N TYR A 6 4.81 81.35 3.81
CA TYR A 6 4.90 80.05 3.18
C TYR A 6 4.35 79.00 4.14
N PHE A 7 3.13 78.60 3.91
CA PHE A 7 2.62 77.35 4.49
C PHE A 7 3.16 76.16 3.65
N GLY A 8 4.22 75.55 4.18
CA GLY A 8 4.75 74.34 3.64
C GLY A 8 3.78 73.18 3.83
N LEU A 9 3.26 72.70 2.75
CA LEU A 9 2.44 71.50 2.71
C LEU A 9 3.35 70.32 2.96
N ILE A 10 3.40 69.82 4.18
CA ILE A 10 4.05 68.57 4.50
C ILE A 10 3.12 67.49 4.06
N ALA A 11 3.35 66.98 2.85
CA ALA A 11 2.73 65.74 2.38
C ALA A 11 3.31 64.58 3.18
N LEU A 12 2.53 64.08 4.13
CA LEU A 12 2.83 62.86 4.88
C LEU A 12 2.70 61.66 3.93
N LEU A 13 3.79 61.24 3.35
CA LEU A 13 3.85 59.98 2.65
C LEU A 13 3.80 58.86 3.69
N ILE A 14 2.59 58.38 3.97
CA ILE A 14 2.40 57.14 4.70
C ILE A 14 2.76 56.00 3.75
N THR A 15 4.01 55.59 3.75
CA THR A 15 4.42 54.34 3.15
C THR A 15 3.80 53.21 3.98
N ALA A 16 2.68 52.72 3.51
CA ALA A 16 2.10 51.47 4.02
C ALA A 16 3.13 50.35 3.79
N CYS A 17 3.90 50.03 4.82
CA CYS A 17 4.63 48.77 4.87
C CYS A 17 3.60 47.65 4.84
N HIS A 18 3.34 47.16 3.64
CA HIS A 18 2.63 45.90 3.43
C HIS A 18 3.54 44.79 3.94
N SER A 19 3.51 44.54 5.26
CA SER A 19 4.18 43.40 5.83
C SER A 19 3.47 42.15 5.28
N ASN A 20 4.01 41.62 4.19
CA ASN A 20 3.70 40.31 3.70
C ASN A 20 4.17 39.29 4.77
N ARG A 21 3.34 39.10 5.80
CA ARG A 21 3.48 37.95 6.71
C ARG A 21 3.22 36.71 5.92
N ARG A 22 4.22 36.25 5.17
CA ARG A 22 4.32 34.84 4.82
C ARG A 22 4.37 34.11 6.14
N GLY A 23 3.22 33.58 6.55
CA GLY A 23 3.13 32.70 7.69
C GLY A 23 4.10 31.55 7.45
N TYR A 24 5.24 31.61 8.11
CA TYR A 24 6.11 30.46 8.31
C TYR A 24 5.30 29.48 9.15
N LYS A 25 4.60 28.59 8.47
CA LYS A 25 4.04 27.42 9.13
C LYS A 25 5.23 26.60 9.60
N SER A 26 5.49 26.64 10.89
CA SER A 26 6.42 25.73 11.53
C SER A 26 5.99 24.33 11.13
N GLN A 27 6.77 23.70 10.29
CA GLN A 27 6.69 22.27 10.05
C GLN A 27 7.19 21.62 11.34
N THR A 28 6.26 21.38 12.25
CA THR A 28 6.48 20.43 13.32
C THR A 28 6.64 19.10 12.60
N SER A 29 7.85 18.57 12.64
CA SER A 29 8.19 17.21 12.19
C SER A 29 7.53 16.23 13.17
N ALA A 30 6.22 16.10 13.08
CA ALA A 30 5.48 15.00 13.59
C ALA A 30 5.31 14.06 12.40
N ASP A 31 6.20 13.08 12.40
CA ASP A 31 6.05 11.76 11.79
C ASP A 31 4.96 11.70 10.72
N SER A 32 5.38 12.00 9.49
CA SER A 32 4.52 11.90 8.33
C SER A 32 4.33 10.41 8.04
N ILE A 33 3.44 9.79 8.81
CA ILE A 33 2.70 8.66 8.26
C ILE A 33 1.94 9.28 7.09
N GLU A 34 2.54 9.21 5.93
CA GLU A 34 1.91 9.55 4.66
C GLU A 34 0.69 8.63 4.54
N ARG A 35 -0.44 9.13 5.04
CA ARG A 35 -1.73 8.54 4.75
C ARG A 35 -1.90 8.76 3.27
N VAL A 36 -1.52 7.76 2.48
CA VAL A 36 -1.89 7.69 1.07
C VAL A 36 -3.40 7.89 1.05
N ARG A 37 -3.82 9.10 0.69
CA ARG A 37 -5.23 9.37 0.42
C ARG A 37 -5.55 8.63 -0.85
N VAL A 38 -6.01 7.41 -0.69
CA VAL A 38 -6.51 6.64 -1.81
C VAL A 38 -7.80 7.33 -2.25
N ASP A 39 -7.78 7.87 -3.44
CA ASP A 39 -8.95 8.49 -4.05
C ASP A 39 -9.88 7.38 -4.56
N TYR A 40 -10.80 6.95 -3.70
CA TYR A 40 -11.83 5.96 -4.03
C TYR A 40 -12.86 6.46 -5.06
N SER A 41 -12.74 7.70 -5.55
CA SER A 41 -13.70 8.28 -6.50
C SER A 41 -13.45 7.88 -7.95
N LYS A 42 -12.33 7.27 -8.27
CA LYS A 42 -12.04 6.75 -9.60
C LYS A 42 -12.61 5.35 -9.75
N GLY A 43 -13.81 5.28 -10.32
CA GLY A 43 -14.66 4.12 -10.49
C GLY A 43 -14.04 2.92 -11.20
N GLN A 44 -13.02 2.28 -10.60
CA GLN A 44 -12.52 0.97 -10.98
C GLN A 44 -12.07 0.23 -9.73
N PRO A 45 -12.18 -1.12 -9.69
CA PRO A 45 -11.59 -1.90 -8.61
C PRO A 45 -10.07 -1.78 -8.66
N SER A 46 -9.42 -1.85 -7.50
CA SER A 46 -7.95 -1.85 -7.41
C SER A 46 -7.49 -2.62 -6.19
N ILE A 47 -6.58 -3.56 -6.38
CA ILE A 47 -6.03 -4.37 -5.31
C ILE A 47 -4.67 -3.83 -4.87
N LYS A 48 -4.47 -3.74 -3.55
CA LYS A 48 -3.17 -3.43 -2.96
C LYS A 48 -2.85 -4.43 -1.87
N PHE A 49 -1.80 -5.20 -2.04
CA PHE A 49 -1.28 -6.11 -1.03
C PHE A 49 -0.39 -5.37 -0.02
N ASP A 50 -0.43 -5.79 1.24
CA ASP A 50 0.51 -5.32 2.27
C ASP A 50 1.92 -5.91 2.00
N THR A 51 1.97 -7.18 1.57
CA THR A 51 3.16 -7.86 1.02
C THR A 51 2.73 -8.91 -0.01
N ILE A 52 3.55 -9.13 -1.02
CA ILE A 52 3.38 -10.20 -2.01
C ILE A 52 4.42 -11.32 -1.84
N TYR A 53 5.22 -11.26 -0.77
CA TYR A 53 6.35 -12.14 -0.58
C TYR A 53 6.53 -12.48 0.90
N PHE A 54 6.75 -13.77 1.18
CA PHE A 54 7.21 -14.26 2.47
C PHE A 54 8.44 -15.15 2.33
N ASP A 55 9.49 -14.81 3.09
CA ASP A 55 10.61 -15.72 3.34
C ASP A 55 10.30 -16.54 4.61
N LEU A 56 10.22 -17.84 4.44
CA LEU A 56 9.95 -18.79 5.52
C LEU A 56 11.23 -19.18 6.27
N GLY A 57 12.40 -18.74 5.76
CA GLY A 57 13.70 -19.08 6.32
C GLY A 57 14.05 -20.56 6.16
N SER A 58 14.79 -21.07 7.12
CA SER A 58 15.20 -22.50 7.15
C SER A 58 14.16 -23.32 7.90
N LEU A 59 13.63 -24.34 7.24
CA LEU A 59 12.56 -25.20 7.73
C LEU A 59 13.09 -26.61 7.98
N ASP A 60 12.59 -27.24 9.04
CA ASP A 60 12.88 -28.65 9.35
C ASP A 60 12.30 -29.55 8.26
N ILE A 61 13.04 -30.63 7.90
CA ILE A 61 12.59 -31.61 6.89
C ILE A 61 11.28 -32.28 7.27
N ASN A 62 11.08 -32.56 8.55
CA ASN A 62 9.89 -33.17 9.13
C ASN A 62 8.97 -32.12 9.80
N GLY A 63 9.18 -30.84 9.50
CA GLY A 63 8.41 -29.75 10.07
C GLY A 63 6.95 -29.74 9.59
N PRO A 64 6.07 -29.03 10.33
CA PRO A 64 4.67 -28.91 9.96
C PRO A 64 4.49 -28.04 8.71
N ASP A 65 3.32 -28.20 8.07
CA ASP A 65 2.90 -27.34 6.98
C ASP A 65 2.97 -25.86 7.36
N GLN A 66 3.34 -25.02 6.40
CA GLN A 66 3.55 -23.60 6.62
C GLN A 66 2.41 -22.79 6.02
N THR A 67 1.72 -22.04 6.87
CA THR A 67 0.60 -21.20 6.45
C THR A 67 0.97 -19.72 6.54
N ARG A 68 0.64 -18.93 5.50
CA ARG A 68 0.82 -17.47 5.48
C ARG A 68 -0.42 -16.79 4.91
N ASP A 69 -0.77 -15.67 5.54
CA ASP A 69 -1.86 -14.80 5.12
C ASP A 69 -1.31 -13.60 4.35
N PHE A 70 -1.71 -13.46 3.11
CA PHE A 70 -1.43 -12.30 2.27
C PHE A 70 -2.59 -11.32 2.39
N PHE A 71 -2.44 -10.34 3.24
CA PHE A 71 -3.44 -9.31 3.42
C PHE A 71 -3.44 -8.32 2.27
N PHE A 72 -4.63 -7.90 1.86
CA PHE A 72 -4.81 -6.89 0.83
C PHE A 72 -6.01 -6.00 1.13
N ALA A 73 -6.09 -4.87 0.44
CA ALA A 73 -7.22 -3.95 0.47
C ALA A 73 -7.72 -3.67 -0.94
N ASN A 74 -9.02 -3.46 -1.08
CA ASN A 74 -9.56 -2.79 -2.25
C ASN A 74 -9.34 -1.29 -2.09
N VAL A 75 -8.41 -0.75 -2.86
CA VAL A 75 -8.08 0.69 -2.88
C VAL A 75 -8.73 1.43 -4.05
N GLY A 76 -9.59 0.75 -4.81
CA GLY A 76 -10.38 1.33 -5.88
C GLY A 76 -11.74 1.86 -5.42
N GLY A 77 -12.51 2.40 -6.36
CA GLY A 77 -13.85 2.94 -6.13
C GLY A 77 -15.00 1.95 -6.36
N GLU A 78 -14.72 0.80 -6.97
CA GLU A 78 -15.69 -0.24 -7.31
C GLU A 78 -15.40 -1.54 -6.55
N PRO A 79 -16.39 -2.46 -6.41
CA PRO A 79 -16.18 -3.76 -5.78
C PRO A 79 -15.09 -4.58 -6.47
N LEU A 80 -14.14 -5.08 -5.68
CA LEU A 80 -13.07 -5.97 -6.11
C LEU A 80 -13.52 -7.43 -5.98
N VAL A 81 -13.30 -8.22 -7.02
CA VAL A 81 -13.57 -9.65 -7.03
C VAL A 81 -12.27 -10.41 -7.30
N ILE A 82 -11.98 -11.40 -6.45
CA ILE A 82 -10.94 -12.39 -6.75
C ILE A 82 -11.60 -13.49 -7.60
N GLU A 83 -11.28 -13.53 -8.87
CA GLU A 83 -11.90 -14.47 -9.84
C GLU A 83 -11.39 -15.89 -9.64
N LYS A 84 -10.07 -16.02 -9.54
CA LYS A 84 -9.38 -17.28 -9.26
C LYS A 84 -8.01 -17.04 -8.65
N VAL A 85 -7.46 -18.06 -8.00
CA VAL A 85 -6.07 -18.12 -7.60
C VAL A 85 -5.48 -19.45 -8.05
N GLU A 86 -4.43 -19.41 -8.84
CA GLU A 86 -3.76 -20.58 -9.40
C GLU A 86 -2.43 -20.80 -8.69
N ALA A 87 -2.29 -21.94 -8.01
CA ALA A 87 -1.03 -22.35 -7.37
C ALA A 87 -0.04 -22.90 -8.40
N SER A 88 1.25 -22.60 -8.23
CA SER A 88 2.33 -23.10 -9.11
C SER A 88 2.63 -24.58 -8.92
N CYS A 89 2.14 -25.22 -7.86
CA CYS A 89 2.30 -26.65 -7.57
C CYS A 89 1.12 -27.18 -6.76
N PRO A 90 0.87 -28.49 -6.78
CA PRO A 90 -0.11 -29.12 -5.89
C PRO A 90 0.28 -29.06 -4.41
N CYS A 91 1.54 -28.72 -4.14
CA CYS A 91 2.07 -28.52 -2.79
C CYS A 91 1.53 -27.26 -2.07
N LEU A 92 0.75 -26.41 -2.75
CA LEU A 92 0.09 -25.24 -2.18
C LEU A 92 -1.42 -25.41 -2.12
N ASP A 93 -2.00 -25.39 -0.93
CA ASP A 93 -3.42 -25.15 -0.73
C ASP A 93 -3.71 -23.66 -0.66
N VAL A 94 -4.79 -23.25 -1.31
CA VAL A 94 -5.17 -21.84 -1.42
C VAL A 94 -6.58 -21.62 -0.92
N VAL A 95 -6.74 -20.67 0.00
CA VAL A 95 -8.05 -20.17 0.47
C VAL A 95 -8.15 -18.69 0.20
N PHE A 96 -9.21 -18.26 -0.46
CA PHE A 96 -9.43 -16.86 -0.80
C PHE A 96 -10.91 -16.49 -0.72
N PRO A 97 -11.27 -15.19 -0.52
CA PRO A 97 -12.64 -14.73 -0.44
C PRO A 97 -13.37 -14.95 -1.76
N LYS A 98 -14.60 -15.49 -1.68
CA LYS A 98 -15.47 -15.71 -2.84
C LYS A 98 -16.43 -14.53 -3.06
N ASP A 99 -16.69 -13.75 -2.01
CA ASP A 99 -17.53 -12.56 -2.07
C ASP A 99 -16.74 -11.35 -2.58
N SER A 100 -17.46 -10.39 -3.14
CA SER A 100 -16.85 -9.11 -3.56
C SER A 100 -16.39 -8.30 -2.35
N ILE A 101 -15.26 -7.63 -2.49
CA ILE A 101 -14.64 -6.78 -1.47
C ILE A 101 -14.98 -5.32 -1.79
N ALA A 102 -15.80 -4.68 -0.96
CA ALA A 102 -16.21 -3.30 -1.15
C ALA A 102 -15.01 -2.32 -1.09
N PRO A 103 -15.11 -1.12 -1.70
CA PRO A 103 -14.10 -0.07 -1.60
C PRO A 103 -13.65 0.18 -0.17
N GLY A 104 -12.34 0.27 0.05
CA GLY A 104 -11.72 0.51 1.35
C GLY A 104 -11.71 -0.70 2.30
N ARG A 105 -12.29 -1.83 1.94
CA ARG A 105 -12.29 -3.03 2.78
C ARG A 105 -11.03 -3.85 2.57
N LYS A 106 -10.60 -4.49 3.66
CA LYS A 106 -9.47 -5.42 3.67
C LYS A 106 -9.96 -6.86 3.65
N SER A 107 -9.13 -7.74 3.08
CA SER A 107 -9.32 -9.18 3.10
C SER A 107 -7.96 -9.87 3.03
N LYS A 108 -7.94 -11.20 2.87
CA LYS A 108 -6.70 -11.98 2.78
C LYS A 108 -6.85 -13.17 1.85
N ILE A 109 -5.72 -13.61 1.31
CA ILE A 109 -5.53 -14.90 0.66
C ILE A 109 -4.60 -15.71 1.56
N THR A 110 -4.99 -16.92 1.90
CA THR A 110 -4.19 -17.82 2.73
C THR A 110 -3.55 -18.88 1.85
N LEU A 111 -2.23 -19.00 1.90
CA LEU A 111 -1.48 -20.09 1.29
C LEU A 111 -0.99 -21.04 2.38
N THR A 112 -1.20 -22.34 2.16
CA THR A 112 -0.64 -23.39 3.02
C THR A 112 0.28 -24.28 2.19
N LEU A 113 1.59 -24.23 2.52
CA LEU A 113 2.61 -25.06 1.90
C LEU A 113 2.67 -26.40 2.62
N LYS A 114 2.38 -27.48 1.89
CA LYS A 114 2.46 -28.86 2.38
C LYS A 114 3.91 -29.32 2.39
N MET A 115 4.51 -29.34 3.56
CA MET A 115 5.93 -29.64 3.72
C MET A 115 6.31 -31.05 3.24
N GLY A 116 5.39 -32.01 3.30
CA GLY A 116 5.60 -33.36 2.77
C GLY A 116 5.78 -33.43 1.25
N GLU A 117 5.30 -32.43 0.51
CA GLU A 117 5.37 -32.36 -0.96
C GLU A 117 6.50 -31.46 -1.48
N VAL A 118 7.30 -30.85 -0.57
CA VAL A 118 8.44 -29.99 -0.90
C VAL A 118 9.73 -30.80 -0.79
N SER A 119 10.54 -30.82 -1.85
CA SER A 119 11.87 -31.42 -1.82
C SER A 119 12.83 -30.63 -0.94
N SER A 120 13.82 -31.31 -0.33
CA SER A 120 14.90 -30.66 0.41
C SER A 120 15.69 -29.70 -0.47
N GLY A 121 16.23 -28.64 0.14
CA GLY A 121 16.92 -27.55 -0.52
C GLY A 121 16.09 -26.30 -0.64
N GLN A 122 16.61 -25.35 -1.41
CA GLN A 122 15.96 -24.07 -1.65
C GLN A 122 14.69 -24.27 -2.49
N PHE A 123 13.61 -23.63 -2.10
CA PHE A 123 12.36 -23.66 -2.82
C PHE A 123 11.78 -22.27 -3.03
N TYR A 124 11.01 -22.15 -4.09
CA TYR A 124 10.21 -20.99 -4.47
C TYR A 124 8.86 -21.51 -4.94
N ARG A 125 7.80 -21.02 -4.33
CA ARG A 125 6.41 -21.41 -4.65
C ARG A 125 5.57 -20.17 -4.76
N SER A 126 4.77 -20.08 -5.80
CA SER A 126 3.93 -18.92 -6.05
C SER A 126 2.47 -19.29 -6.31
N ALA A 127 1.60 -18.31 -6.16
CA ALA A 127 0.23 -18.37 -6.60
C ALA A 127 -0.12 -17.08 -7.37
N PHE A 128 -0.85 -17.24 -8.47
CA PHE A 128 -1.27 -16.16 -9.36
C PHE A 128 -2.70 -15.77 -9.04
N VAL A 129 -2.89 -14.53 -8.60
CA VAL A 129 -4.18 -13.97 -8.18
C VAL A 129 -4.79 -13.19 -9.33
N TYR A 130 -5.88 -13.69 -9.89
CA TYR A 130 -6.65 -13.06 -10.96
C TYR A 130 -7.83 -12.30 -10.36
N THR A 131 -8.02 -11.05 -10.81
CA THR A 131 -9.04 -10.15 -10.28
C THR A 131 -9.68 -9.34 -11.41
N ASN A 132 -10.84 -8.76 -11.14
CA ASN A 132 -11.46 -7.78 -12.04
C ASN A 132 -10.77 -6.41 -12.04
N ALA A 133 -9.66 -6.24 -11.31
CA ALA A 133 -8.90 -4.99 -11.24
C ALA A 133 -7.83 -4.86 -12.32
N SER A 134 -7.37 -5.98 -12.91
CA SER A 134 -6.31 -6.03 -13.92
C SER A 134 -6.44 -7.29 -14.76
N GLU A 135 -6.06 -7.20 -16.03
CA GLU A 135 -5.93 -8.37 -16.92
C GLU A 135 -4.73 -9.24 -16.51
N GLU A 136 -3.68 -8.62 -15.96
CA GLU A 136 -2.50 -9.32 -15.49
C GLU A 136 -2.68 -9.79 -14.05
N PRO A 137 -2.36 -11.07 -13.74
CA PRO A 137 -2.45 -11.58 -12.37
C PRO A 137 -1.36 -10.99 -11.50
N THR A 138 -1.66 -10.87 -10.20
CA THR A 138 -0.63 -10.56 -9.20
C THR A 138 -0.03 -11.86 -8.68
N GLU A 139 1.28 -12.00 -8.76
CA GLU A 139 2.00 -13.14 -8.19
C GLU A 139 2.28 -12.90 -6.70
N ILE A 140 1.91 -13.87 -5.84
CA ILE A 140 2.26 -13.91 -4.42
C ILE A 140 3.14 -15.12 -4.14
N ILE A 141 4.16 -14.95 -3.26
CA ILE A 141 5.31 -15.84 -3.23
C ILE A 141 5.64 -16.31 -1.82
N LEU A 142 5.92 -17.61 -1.68
CA LEU A 142 6.58 -18.23 -0.53
C LEU A 142 7.93 -18.78 -0.96
N GLN A 143 8.99 -18.41 -0.25
CA GLN A 143 10.30 -19.04 -0.44
C GLN A 143 10.90 -19.51 0.89
N GLY A 144 11.91 -20.34 0.81
CA GLY A 144 12.64 -20.80 1.99
C GLY A 144 13.63 -21.90 1.63
N ILE A 145 14.19 -22.53 2.66
CA ILE A 145 15.10 -23.66 2.55
C ILE A 145 14.55 -24.80 3.40
N LYS A 146 14.22 -25.93 2.79
CA LYS A 146 13.92 -27.15 3.54
C LYS A 146 15.22 -27.92 3.77
N ASN A 147 15.56 -28.16 5.04
CA ASN A 147 16.80 -28.81 5.42
C ASN A 147 16.89 -30.23 4.82
N TYR A 148 18.13 -30.71 4.67
CA TYR A 148 18.40 -32.11 4.37
C TYR A 148 18.39 -32.92 5.68
N GLU A 149 18.22 -34.24 5.57
CA GLU A 149 18.44 -35.16 6.68
C GLU A 149 19.89 -35.16 7.15
#